data_6e17a845027576884bd95d7f47bb19a4
#
_entry.id   6e17a845027576884bd95d7f47bb19a4
#
_cell.length_a   1.000
_cell.length_b   1.000
_cell.length_c   1.000
_cell.angle_alpha   90.00
_cell.angle_beta   90.00
_cell.angle_gamma   90.00
#
_symmetry.space_group_name_H-M   'P 1'
#
loop_
_entity.id
_entity.type
_entity.pdbx_description
1 polymer ?
#
loop_
_entity_poly.entity_id
_entity_poly.type
_entity_poly.pdbx_seq_one_letter_code
_entity_poly.pdbx_strand_id
1 'polypeptide(L)'
;MGAVQTCFLFVLVGLLCVESKYIKYDTSSVIVPGKINVHLVAHTHDDVGWLKTVDQYYVGSNNSIQGACVQNVLDSIVPALLADKNRKFIYVEQAFFQRWWRDQSEEVQNVVKQLVSSGQLELINGGMCMHDEAAPHYIDMIDQTTLGHQFIKEEFNVTPRIGWQIDPFGHSAVQAYLLGAEVGFDSFFFGRIDYQDRAKRKGDKSLEVVWRGSKSLGSSAQIFAGAFPQNYEPPINLYYEVNDDSPILQDNPSLFDYNVGERVKEFVSAAMDQANITRTNHVMWTMGTDFKYQYAHTWYKQMDKFIHYVNQDGRVNALYSTPSIYTDAKYATNESWPLKTDDFFPYADIVKCLLDWIFYE
;
A
#
# COMPACT_ATOMS: atom_id res chain seq x y z
N MET A 1 -28.71 64.44 -47.08
CA MET A 1 -29.20 63.44 -46.13
C MET A 1 -28.67 62.11 -46.61
N GLY A 2 -27.57 61.65 -46.02
CA GLY A 2 -26.91 60.41 -46.35
C GLY A 2 -27.17 59.41 -45.21
N ALA A 3 -27.78 58.30 -45.55
CA ALA A 3 -27.99 57.21 -44.60
C ALA A 3 -26.68 56.41 -44.47
N VAL A 4 -26.12 56.38 -43.26
CA VAL A 4 -24.99 55.50 -42.94
C VAL A 4 -25.57 54.12 -42.60
N GLN A 5 -25.35 53.17 -43.49
CA GLN A 5 -25.74 51.78 -43.27
C GLN A 5 -24.64 51.11 -42.46
N THR A 6 -24.89 50.91 -41.15
CA THR A 6 -23.98 50.20 -40.24
C THR A 6 -24.19 48.71 -40.44
N CYS A 7 -23.27 48.06 -41.13
CA CYS A 7 -23.16 46.59 -41.20
C CYS A 7 -22.72 46.04 -39.84
N PHE A 8 -23.63 45.42 -39.10
CA PHE A 8 -23.28 44.56 -37.98
C PHE A 8 -22.77 43.21 -38.51
N LEU A 9 -21.48 43.05 -38.46
CA LEU A 9 -20.85 41.74 -38.68
C LEU A 9 -21.05 40.88 -37.43
N PHE A 10 -22.03 40.02 -37.45
CA PHE A 10 -22.17 38.96 -36.45
C PHE A 10 -21.07 37.93 -36.72
N VAL A 11 -19.93 38.06 -35.99
CA VAL A 11 -18.98 36.98 -35.89
C VAL A 11 -19.62 35.91 -35.03
N LEU A 12 -20.20 34.89 -35.65
CA LEU A 12 -20.61 33.66 -34.99
C LEU A 12 -19.31 32.96 -34.58
N VAL A 13 -18.79 33.29 -33.41
CA VAL A 13 -17.81 32.44 -32.72
C VAL A 13 -18.59 31.19 -32.32
N GLY A 14 -18.51 30.19 -33.18
CA GLY A 14 -18.94 28.85 -32.80
C GLY A 14 -18.14 28.45 -31.56
N LEU A 15 -18.72 28.55 -30.39
CA LEU A 15 -18.26 27.82 -29.23
C LEU A 15 -18.31 26.35 -29.64
N LEU A 16 -17.19 25.83 -30.12
CA LEU A 16 -16.91 24.40 -30.04
C LEU A 16 -16.90 24.10 -28.54
N CYS A 17 -18.05 23.75 -28.00
CA CYS A 17 -18.11 22.99 -26.78
C CYS A 17 -17.33 21.71 -27.08
N VAL A 18 -16.04 21.73 -26.77
CA VAL A 18 -15.29 20.50 -26.57
C VAL A 18 -16.00 19.83 -25.39
N GLU A 19 -16.99 18.98 -25.69
CA GLU A 19 -17.46 18.03 -24.70
C GLU A 19 -16.22 17.28 -24.27
N SER A 20 -15.67 17.68 -23.13
CA SER A 20 -14.71 16.87 -22.41
C SER A 20 -15.44 15.58 -22.13
N LYS A 21 -15.25 14.58 -22.96
CA LYS A 21 -15.77 13.25 -22.73
C LYS A 21 -15.15 12.81 -21.40
N TYR A 22 -15.94 12.89 -20.33
CA TYR A 22 -15.56 12.35 -19.05
C TYR A 22 -15.32 10.84 -19.26
N ILE A 23 -14.08 10.43 -19.22
CA ILE A 23 -13.72 9.02 -19.30
C ILE A 23 -14.03 8.40 -17.94
N LYS A 24 -15.01 7.52 -17.91
CA LYS A 24 -15.27 6.69 -16.74
C LYS A 24 -14.33 5.48 -16.80
N TYR A 25 -13.36 5.43 -15.90
CA TYR A 25 -12.47 4.28 -15.78
C TYR A 25 -13.20 3.10 -15.16
N ASP A 26 -13.03 1.92 -15.74
CA ASP A 26 -13.52 0.67 -15.14
C ASP A 26 -12.46 0.15 -14.17
N THR A 27 -12.79 0.20 -12.90
CA THR A 27 -11.96 -0.24 -11.76
C THR A 27 -12.52 -1.50 -11.10
N SER A 28 -13.57 -2.11 -11.68
CA SER A 28 -14.34 -3.23 -11.10
C SER A 28 -13.65 -4.59 -11.25
N SER A 29 -12.38 -4.63 -11.65
CA SER A 29 -11.64 -5.87 -11.88
C SER A 29 -11.59 -6.74 -10.61
N VAL A 30 -11.71 -8.05 -10.84
CA VAL A 30 -11.56 -9.10 -9.84
C VAL A 30 -10.44 -10.06 -10.27
N ILE A 31 -10.08 -11.00 -9.41
CA ILE A 31 -9.09 -12.03 -9.76
C ILE A 31 -9.54 -12.81 -10.99
N VAL A 32 -8.64 -12.93 -11.97
CA VAL A 32 -8.89 -13.69 -13.22
C VAL A 32 -8.01 -14.94 -13.21
N PRO A 33 -8.60 -16.14 -13.16
CA PRO A 33 -7.86 -17.39 -13.21
C PRO A 33 -6.98 -17.50 -14.48
N GLY A 34 -5.76 -17.98 -14.30
CA GLY A 34 -4.80 -18.18 -15.39
C GLY A 34 -4.06 -16.93 -15.88
N LYS A 35 -4.41 -15.73 -15.41
CA LYS A 35 -3.66 -14.50 -15.67
C LYS A 35 -2.73 -14.15 -14.50
N ILE A 36 -1.70 -13.38 -14.77
CA ILE A 36 -0.97 -12.68 -13.71
C ILE A 36 -1.91 -11.63 -13.14
N ASN A 37 -2.25 -11.75 -11.85
CA ASN A 37 -3.09 -10.81 -11.12
C ASN A 37 -2.18 -9.89 -10.29
N VAL A 38 -2.21 -8.61 -10.60
CA VAL A 38 -1.44 -7.57 -9.93
C VAL A 38 -2.33 -6.90 -8.89
N HIS A 39 -2.08 -7.21 -7.63
CA HIS A 39 -2.79 -6.68 -6.48
C HIS A 39 -2.21 -5.31 -6.11
N LEU A 40 -2.91 -4.23 -6.45
CA LEU A 40 -2.51 -2.88 -6.09
C LEU A 40 -2.97 -2.59 -4.65
N VAL A 41 -2.01 -2.50 -3.73
CA VAL A 41 -2.25 -2.27 -2.30
C VAL A 41 -1.84 -0.85 -1.95
N ALA A 42 -2.81 0.05 -1.88
CA ALA A 42 -2.60 1.42 -1.46
C ALA A 42 -2.34 1.50 0.04
N HIS A 43 -1.22 2.11 0.45
CA HIS A 43 -0.77 2.20 1.84
C HIS A 43 0.06 3.46 2.11
N THR A 44 0.24 3.77 3.37
CA THR A 44 1.23 4.71 3.89
C THR A 44 2.03 4.02 4.99
N HIS A 45 3.18 4.57 5.35
CA HIS A 45 3.94 4.23 6.55
C HIS A 45 4.13 5.51 7.36
N ASP A 46 3.55 5.56 8.56
CA ASP A 46 3.49 6.76 9.37
C ASP A 46 4.22 6.54 10.70
N ASP A 47 5.50 6.90 10.76
CA ASP A 47 6.29 6.78 11.99
C ASP A 47 5.64 7.51 13.17
N VAL A 48 5.43 6.79 14.27
CA VAL A 48 4.89 7.36 15.50
C VAL A 48 6.03 8.04 16.28
N GLY A 49 6.57 9.07 15.65
CA GLY A 49 7.76 9.81 16.09
C GLY A 49 9.04 9.23 15.50
N TRP A 50 9.84 10.07 14.85
CA TRP A 50 11.17 9.77 14.31
C TRP A 50 12.03 11.06 14.27
N LEU A 51 12.08 11.77 13.13
CA LEU A 51 12.80 13.06 12.99
C LEU A 51 12.02 14.22 13.63
N LYS A 52 10.72 14.05 13.78
CA LYS A 52 9.81 14.97 14.44
C LYS A 52 9.09 14.26 15.57
N THR A 53 8.50 15.02 16.50
CA THR A 53 7.64 14.44 17.53
C THR A 53 6.33 13.89 16.92
N VAL A 54 5.65 13.02 17.67
CA VAL A 54 4.33 12.49 17.27
C VAL A 54 3.35 13.61 16.92
N ASP A 55 3.28 14.66 17.74
CA ASP A 55 2.42 15.81 17.47
C ASP A 55 2.78 16.54 16.18
N GLN A 56 4.08 16.72 15.93
CA GLN A 56 4.56 17.40 14.74
C GLN A 56 4.27 16.60 13.46
N TYR A 57 4.35 15.28 13.51
CA TYR A 57 3.94 14.42 12.41
C TYR A 57 2.42 14.48 12.19
N TYR A 58 1.64 14.46 13.28
CA TYR A 58 0.18 14.49 13.16
C TYR A 58 -0.31 15.78 12.51
N VAL A 59 0.11 16.95 13.02
CA VAL A 59 -0.37 18.26 12.54
C VAL A 59 0.43 18.84 11.37
N GLY A 60 1.49 18.18 10.91
CA GLY A 60 2.29 18.65 9.79
C GLY A 60 3.19 19.85 10.08
N SER A 61 3.62 20.07 11.31
CA SER A 61 4.57 21.14 11.63
C SER A 61 6.04 20.72 11.37
N ASN A 62 6.96 21.70 11.39
CA ASN A 62 8.39 21.50 11.10
C ASN A 62 8.67 20.83 9.73
N ASN A 63 8.00 21.31 8.69
CA ASN A 63 8.13 20.76 7.32
C ASN A 63 9.53 20.93 6.72
N SER A 64 10.37 21.80 7.27
CA SER A 64 11.79 21.90 6.90
C SER A 64 12.61 20.66 7.28
N ILE A 65 12.15 19.90 8.27
CA ILE A 65 12.75 18.61 8.65
C ILE A 65 12.19 17.53 7.73
N GLN A 66 10.87 17.40 7.67
CA GLN A 66 10.17 16.46 6.80
C GLN A 66 8.75 16.94 6.51
N GLY A 67 8.38 16.98 5.23
CA GLY A 67 7.04 17.38 4.77
C GLY A 67 6.02 16.27 4.97
N ALA A 68 5.59 16.07 6.22
CA ALA A 68 4.68 14.99 6.60
C ALA A 68 3.58 15.52 7.52
N CYS A 69 2.32 15.16 7.21
CA CYS A 69 1.13 15.48 7.99
C CYS A 69 0.16 14.30 7.95
N VAL A 70 0.13 13.49 9.02
CA VAL A 70 -0.68 12.28 9.07
C VAL A 70 -2.19 12.60 9.11
N GLN A 71 -2.57 13.72 9.73
CA GLN A 71 -3.95 14.19 9.68
C GLN A 71 -4.42 14.37 8.23
N ASN A 72 -3.60 14.99 7.37
CA ASN A 72 -3.94 15.15 5.95
C ASN A 72 -4.07 13.80 5.22
N VAL A 73 -3.26 12.80 5.58
CA VAL A 73 -3.39 11.44 5.02
C VAL A 73 -4.77 10.89 5.32
N LEU A 74 -5.17 10.86 6.60
CA LEU A 74 -6.45 10.31 7.04
C LEU A 74 -7.65 11.11 6.50
N ASP A 75 -7.56 12.44 6.47
CA ASP A 75 -8.60 13.32 5.89
C ASP A 75 -8.74 13.10 4.37
N SER A 76 -7.64 12.80 3.67
CA SER A 76 -7.62 12.66 2.22
C SER A 76 -8.12 11.29 1.73
N ILE A 77 -7.84 10.21 2.46
CA ILE A 77 -8.22 8.85 2.02
C ILE A 77 -9.73 8.62 2.10
N VAL A 78 -10.42 9.16 3.09
CA VAL A 78 -11.87 8.93 3.27
C VAL A 78 -12.69 9.38 2.05
N PRO A 79 -12.61 10.64 1.59
CA PRO A 79 -13.33 11.06 0.39
C PRO A 79 -12.84 10.36 -0.88
N ALA A 80 -11.56 9.97 -0.95
CA ALA A 80 -11.03 9.24 -2.09
C ALA A 80 -11.63 7.82 -2.20
N LEU A 81 -11.84 7.13 -1.09
CA LEU A 81 -12.49 5.82 -1.04
C LEU A 81 -13.99 5.93 -1.37
N LEU A 82 -14.67 6.95 -0.87
CA LEU A 82 -16.09 7.20 -1.17
C LEU A 82 -16.35 7.47 -2.66
N ALA A 83 -15.38 8.03 -3.38
CA ALA A 83 -15.53 8.38 -4.78
C ALA A 83 -15.66 7.14 -5.70
N ASP A 84 -15.11 5.98 -5.30
CA ASP A 84 -15.25 4.71 -6.01
C ASP A 84 -15.22 3.53 -5.02
N LYS A 85 -16.30 2.74 -5.02
CA LYS A 85 -16.46 1.57 -4.13
C LYS A 85 -15.40 0.48 -4.32
N ASN A 86 -14.69 0.47 -5.45
CA ASN A 86 -13.66 -0.52 -5.74
C ASN A 86 -12.30 -0.13 -5.15
N ARG A 87 -12.08 1.15 -4.85
CA ARG A 87 -10.84 1.63 -4.23
C ARG A 87 -10.67 1.05 -2.85
N LYS A 88 -9.44 0.70 -2.51
CA LYS A 88 -9.07 0.12 -1.22
C LYS A 88 -7.88 0.85 -0.64
N PHE A 89 -7.78 0.85 0.68
CA PHE A 89 -6.64 1.36 1.44
C PHE A 89 -6.39 0.49 2.65
N ILE A 90 -5.15 0.38 3.08
CA ILE A 90 -4.79 -0.26 4.34
C ILE A 90 -4.17 0.74 5.29
N TYR A 91 -4.47 0.64 6.58
CA TYR A 91 -3.90 1.51 7.60
C TYR A 91 -3.43 0.72 8.82
N VAL A 92 -2.32 1.14 9.42
CA VAL A 92 -1.57 0.40 10.44
C VAL A 92 -1.57 1.12 11.78
N GLU A 93 -1.01 2.33 11.87
CA GLU A 93 -0.58 2.99 13.11
C GLU A 93 -1.77 3.52 13.92
N GLN A 94 -2.23 2.73 14.89
CA GLN A 94 -3.42 3.08 15.67
C GLN A 94 -3.23 4.29 16.58
N ALA A 95 -2.00 4.66 16.93
CA ALA A 95 -1.72 5.88 17.68
C ALA A 95 -2.21 7.14 16.97
N PHE A 96 -2.00 7.23 15.65
CA PHE A 96 -2.51 8.33 14.83
C PHE A 96 -3.99 8.16 14.50
N PHE A 97 -4.40 6.95 14.14
CA PHE A 97 -5.79 6.70 13.75
C PHE A 97 -6.76 6.97 14.90
N GLN A 98 -6.46 6.52 16.13
CA GLN A 98 -7.29 6.79 17.31
C GLN A 98 -7.37 8.28 17.64
N ARG A 99 -6.26 9.00 17.48
CA ARG A 99 -6.25 10.46 17.67
C ARG A 99 -7.17 11.14 16.68
N TRP A 100 -7.00 10.85 15.39
CA TRP A 100 -7.84 11.37 14.33
C TRP A 100 -9.32 10.99 14.50
N TRP A 101 -9.59 9.72 14.87
CA TRP A 101 -10.92 9.19 15.09
C TRP A 101 -11.72 9.95 16.15
N ARG A 102 -11.08 10.32 17.26
CA ARG A 102 -11.72 11.06 18.35
C ARG A 102 -12.10 12.48 17.98
N ASP A 103 -11.44 13.06 16.99
CA ASP A 103 -11.71 14.41 16.49
C ASP A 103 -12.81 14.44 15.41
N GLN A 104 -13.28 13.27 14.94
CA GLN A 104 -14.28 13.20 13.88
C GLN A 104 -15.71 13.34 14.40
N SER A 105 -16.60 13.95 13.56
CA SER A 105 -18.03 13.95 13.82
C SER A 105 -18.64 12.54 13.70
N GLU A 106 -19.82 12.33 14.30
CA GLU A 106 -20.54 11.06 14.17
C GLU A 106 -20.79 10.66 12.72
N GLU A 107 -21.05 11.63 11.83
CA GLU A 107 -21.28 11.38 10.41
C GLU A 107 -20.02 10.79 9.75
N VAL A 108 -18.85 11.37 10.02
CA VAL A 108 -17.56 10.87 9.49
C VAL A 108 -17.24 9.50 10.10
N GLN A 109 -17.43 9.33 11.40
CA GLN A 109 -17.24 8.04 12.06
C GLN A 109 -18.12 6.94 11.44
N ASN A 110 -19.40 7.23 11.18
CA ASN A 110 -20.31 6.28 10.52
C ASN A 110 -19.85 5.94 9.09
N VAL A 111 -19.37 6.92 8.34
CA VAL A 111 -18.77 6.68 7.02
C VAL A 111 -17.55 5.76 7.10
N VAL A 112 -16.64 6.01 8.03
CA VAL A 112 -15.45 5.18 8.20
C VAL A 112 -15.81 3.76 8.63
N LYS A 113 -16.81 3.58 9.53
CA LYS A 113 -17.36 2.25 9.87
C LYS A 113 -17.89 1.51 8.63
N GLN A 114 -18.54 2.21 7.71
CA GLN A 114 -18.98 1.63 6.43
C GLN A 114 -17.80 1.25 5.53
N LEU A 115 -16.77 2.10 5.44
CA LEU A 115 -15.56 1.80 4.65
C LEU A 115 -14.81 0.58 5.20
N VAL A 116 -14.73 0.43 6.53
CA VAL A 116 -14.14 -0.76 7.16
C VAL A 116 -15.01 -1.99 6.90
N SER A 117 -16.32 -1.92 7.13
CA SER A 117 -17.22 -3.07 6.95
C SER A 117 -17.34 -3.53 5.50
N SER A 118 -17.18 -2.63 4.53
CA SER A 118 -17.15 -2.96 3.10
C SER A 118 -15.79 -3.50 2.61
N GLY A 119 -14.75 -3.45 3.45
CA GLY A 119 -13.38 -3.81 3.09
C GLY A 119 -12.73 -2.84 2.12
N GLN A 120 -13.21 -1.59 2.03
CA GLN A 120 -12.51 -0.51 1.34
C GLN A 120 -11.34 0.02 2.18
N LEU A 121 -11.53 0.17 3.48
CA LEU A 121 -10.49 0.47 4.45
C LEU A 121 -10.22 -0.77 5.30
N GLU A 122 -9.05 -1.36 5.17
CA GLU A 122 -8.64 -2.49 6.00
C GLU A 122 -7.64 -2.03 7.07
N LEU A 123 -7.97 -2.26 8.34
CA LEU A 123 -7.09 -2.04 9.47
C LEU A 123 -6.24 -3.30 9.67
N ILE A 124 -4.95 -3.21 9.40
CA ILE A 124 -4.01 -4.33 9.47
C ILE A 124 -2.91 -4.06 10.49
N ASN A 125 -2.13 -5.06 10.85
CA ASN A 125 -1.19 -5.04 11.98
C ASN A 125 -1.90 -4.67 13.29
N GLY A 126 -2.41 -3.48 13.39
CA GLY A 126 -3.37 -3.05 14.40
C GLY A 126 -2.76 -2.64 15.73
N GLY A 127 -1.45 -2.61 15.87
CA GLY A 127 -0.75 -2.06 17.03
C GLY A 127 -0.76 -0.53 17.03
N MET A 128 -0.35 0.05 18.18
CA MET A 128 -0.24 1.52 18.30
C MET A 128 0.79 2.09 17.32
N CYS A 129 1.87 1.35 17.06
CA CYS A 129 2.89 1.66 16.05
C CYS A 129 3.36 0.38 15.34
N MET A 130 4.13 0.56 14.26
CA MET A 130 4.96 -0.49 13.70
C MET A 130 6.25 -0.55 14.51
N HIS A 131 6.36 -1.52 15.42
CA HIS A 131 7.47 -1.60 16.36
C HIS A 131 8.70 -2.25 15.73
N ASP A 132 9.90 -1.91 16.23
CA ASP A 132 11.13 -2.64 15.94
C ASP A 132 11.05 -4.09 16.47
N GLU A 133 11.80 -5.02 15.86
CA GLU A 133 11.78 -6.43 16.22
C GLU A 133 13.07 -6.90 16.92
N ALA A 134 14.07 -6.04 17.02
CA ALA A 134 15.37 -6.37 17.60
C ALA A 134 15.54 -5.82 19.04
N ALA A 135 15.17 -4.58 19.28
CA ALA A 135 15.48 -3.86 20.52
C ALA A 135 14.38 -3.89 21.59
N PRO A 136 13.05 -3.80 21.26
CA PRO A 136 12.02 -3.72 22.28
C PRO A 136 11.82 -5.05 23.01
N HIS A 137 11.44 -4.97 24.28
CA HIS A 137 11.06 -6.14 25.05
C HIS A 137 9.70 -6.67 24.57
N TYR A 138 9.54 -7.99 24.50
CA TYR A 138 8.31 -8.61 23.97
C TYR A 138 7.03 -8.21 24.72
N ILE A 139 7.11 -7.84 25.99
CA ILE A 139 5.96 -7.37 26.77
C ILE A 139 5.40 -6.09 26.15
N ASP A 140 6.27 -5.12 25.83
CA ASP A 140 5.84 -3.85 25.22
C ASP A 140 5.25 -4.04 23.82
N MET A 141 5.78 -5.02 23.08
CA MET A 141 5.24 -5.42 21.77
C MET A 141 3.82 -5.98 21.89
N ILE A 142 3.57 -6.82 22.90
CA ILE A 142 2.24 -7.38 23.18
C ILE A 142 1.28 -6.29 23.65
N ASP A 143 1.71 -5.42 24.57
CA ASP A 143 0.85 -4.39 25.17
C ASP A 143 0.39 -3.38 24.12
N GLN A 144 1.31 -2.87 23.30
CA GLN A 144 0.97 -1.92 22.24
C GLN A 144 0.03 -2.53 21.18
N THR A 145 0.22 -3.83 20.84
CA THR A 145 -0.65 -4.55 19.93
C THR A 145 -2.04 -4.76 20.55
N THR A 146 -2.08 -5.16 21.81
CA THR A 146 -3.33 -5.37 22.55
C THR A 146 -4.18 -4.09 22.62
N LEU A 147 -3.56 -2.97 22.94
CA LEU A 147 -4.25 -1.66 23.01
C LEU A 147 -4.88 -1.28 21.66
N GLY A 148 -4.15 -1.46 20.57
CA GLY A 148 -4.67 -1.18 19.24
C GLY A 148 -5.80 -2.12 18.83
N HIS A 149 -5.64 -3.43 19.07
CA HIS A 149 -6.66 -4.44 18.76
C HIS A 149 -7.95 -4.25 19.56
N GLN A 150 -7.83 -3.87 20.84
CA GLN A 150 -9.01 -3.55 21.67
C GLN A 150 -9.81 -2.42 21.06
N PHE A 151 -9.16 -1.31 20.71
CA PHE A 151 -9.82 -0.18 20.06
C PHE A 151 -10.50 -0.59 18.74
N ILE A 152 -9.80 -1.31 17.86
CA ILE A 152 -10.35 -1.77 16.59
C ILE A 152 -11.58 -2.65 16.82
N LYS A 153 -11.51 -3.55 17.81
CA LYS A 153 -12.63 -4.42 18.16
C LYS A 153 -13.83 -3.66 18.72
N GLU A 154 -13.59 -2.69 19.61
CA GLU A 154 -14.64 -1.90 20.24
C GLU A 154 -15.36 -0.99 19.24
N GLU A 155 -14.61 -0.28 18.38
CA GLU A 155 -15.19 0.70 17.47
C GLU A 155 -15.73 0.09 16.17
N PHE A 156 -15.08 -0.93 15.63
CA PHE A 156 -15.38 -1.47 14.30
C PHE A 156 -15.88 -2.91 14.32
N ASN A 157 -15.80 -3.60 15.46
CA ASN A 157 -16.13 -5.02 15.60
C ASN A 157 -15.39 -5.94 14.61
N VAL A 158 -14.19 -5.56 14.18
CA VAL A 158 -13.30 -6.37 13.34
C VAL A 158 -12.06 -6.79 14.12
N THR A 159 -11.33 -7.78 13.61
CA THR A 159 -10.04 -8.20 14.12
C THR A 159 -9.05 -8.15 12.95
N PRO A 160 -7.89 -7.50 13.08
CA PRO A 160 -6.87 -7.52 12.04
C PRO A 160 -6.48 -8.96 11.68
N ARG A 161 -6.40 -9.24 10.38
CA ARG A 161 -6.05 -10.57 9.85
C ARG A 161 -4.59 -10.67 9.41
N ILE A 162 -3.93 -9.52 9.21
CA ILE A 162 -2.63 -9.43 8.53
C ILE A 162 -1.64 -8.72 9.43
N GLY A 163 -0.47 -9.33 9.63
CA GLY A 163 0.72 -8.67 10.17
C GLY A 163 1.43 -7.88 9.07
N TRP A 164 1.87 -6.65 9.39
CA TRP A 164 2.49 -5.75 8.44
C TRP A 164 3.63 -4.99 9.11
N GLN A 165 4.86 -5.42 8.84
CA GLN A 165 6.10 -4.91 9.43
C GLN A 165 7.07 -4.53 8.30
N ILE A 166 6.77 -3.41 7.60
CA ILE A 166 7.45 -3.09 6.35
C ILE A 166 8.77 -2.36 6.57
N ASP A 167 8.94 -1.64 7.69
CA ASP A 167 10.12 -0.83 7.95
C ASP A 167 11.08 -1.36 9.05
N PRO A 168 10.74 -2.27 9.97
CA PRO A 168 11.71 -2.86 10.89
C PRO A 168 12.93 -3.47 10.15
N PHE A 169 14.11 -3.27 10.72
CA PHE A 169 15.39 -3.56 10.09
C PHE A 169 15.86 -4.98 10.44
N GLY A 170 15.35 -5.95 9.68
CA GLY A 170 15.41 -7.36 9.99
C GLY A 170 14.18 -7.82 10.78
N HIS A 171 13.95 -9.14 10.83
CA HIS A 171 12.74 -9.71 11.40
C HIS A 171 13.04 -10.91 12.29
N SER A 172 12.39 -10.94 13.46
CA SER A 172 12.56 -11.95 14.48
C SER A 172 11.55 -13.10 14.32
N ALA A 173 12.00 -14.32 14.58
CA ALA A 173 11.12 -15.47 14.72
C ALA A 173 10.08 -15.28 15.84
N VAL A 174 10.39 -14.46 16.86
CA VAL A 174 9.44 -14.06 17.92
C VAL A 174 8.26 -13.29 17.33
N GLN A 175 8.50 -12.40 16.36
CA GLN A 175 7.42 -11.69 15.67
C GLN A 175 6.49 -12.67 14.94
N ALA A 176 7.06 -13.60 14.17
CA ALA A 176 6.28 -14.58 13.42
C ALA A 176 5.45 -15.49 14.33
N TYR A 177 6.00 -15.89 15.47
CA TYR A 177 5.32 -16.74 16.43
C TYR A 177 4.35 -15.95 17.31
N LEU A 178 4.87 -15.00 18.11
CA LEU A 178 4.12 -14.37 19.19
C LEU A 178 3.12 -13.35 18.67
N LEU A 179 3.57 -12.48 17.75
CA LEU A 179 2.79 -11.38 17.20
C LEU A 179 2.21 -11.70 15.80
N GLY A 180 2.37 -12.92 15.35
CA GLY A 180 1.78 -13.44 14.12
C GLY A 180 0.83 -14.60 14.42
N ALA A 181 1.38 -15.81 14.63
CA ALA A 181 0.60 -17.01 14.78
C ALA A 181 -0.29 -17.03 16.06
N GLU A 182 0.24 -16.57 17.23
CA GLU A 182 -0.53 -16.55 18.49
C GLU A 182 -1.59 -15.44 18.53
N VAL A 183 -1.33 -14.29 17.87
CA VAL A 183 -2.34 -13.22 17.71
C VAL A 183 -3.45 -13.66 16.77
N GLY A 184 -3.18 -14.65 15.90
CA GLY A 184 -4.15 -15.23 14.98
C GLY A 184 -4.20 -14.52 13.63
N PHE A 185 -3.10 -13.92 13.17
CA PHE A 185 -3.00 -13.43 11.81
C PHE A 185 -2.97 -14.59 10.80
N ASP A 186 -3.58 -14.39 9.65
CA ASP A 186 -3.56 -15.33 8.53
C ASP A 186 -2.22 -15.29 7.79
N SER A 187 -1.60 -14.12 7.74
CA SER A 187 -0.30 -13.91 7.11
C SER A 187 0.46 -12.73 7.70
N PHE A 188 1.75 -12.66 7.37
CA PHE A 188 2.68 -11.64 7.81
C PHE A 188 3.54 -11.17 6.65
N PHE A 189 3.54 -9.86 6.37
CA PHE A 189 4.33 -9.26 5.29
C PHE A 189 5.32 -8.24 5.82
N PHE A 190 6.50 -8.19 5.18
CA PHE A 190 7.60 -7.33 5.61
C PHE A 190 8.51 -6.94 4.45
N GLY A 191 9.27 -5.83 4.66
CA GLY A 191 10.13 -5.25 3.63
C GLY A 191 11.59 -5.61 3.76
N ARG A 192 12.20 -5.35 4.91
CA ARG A 192 13.66 -5.28 5.07
C ARG A 192 14.27 -6.62 5.49
N ILE A 193 14.87 -7.32 4.51
CA ILE A 193 15.71 -8.50 4.73
C ILE A 193 17.07 -8.28 4.09
N ASP A 194 18.08 -9.03 4.52
CA ASP A 194 19.42 -8.97 3.97
C ASP A 194 19.42 -9.06 2.44
N TYR A 195 20.19 -8.20 1.77
CA TYR A 195 20.20 -8.08 0.31
C TYR A 195 20.65 -9.38 -0.39
N GLN A 196 21.55 -10.17 0.22
CA GLN A 196 22.01 -11.44 -0.33
C GLN A 196 20.93 -12.51 -0.18
N ASP A 197 20.26 -12.58 0.99
CA ASP A 197 19.13 -13.49 1.20
C ASP A 197 17.98 -13.14 0.26
N ARG A 198 17.67 -11.84 0.07
CA ARG A 198 16.68 -11.39 -0.91
C ARG A 198 17.02 -11.85 -2.33
N ALA A 199 18.27 -11.67 -2.76
CA ALA A 199 18.72 -12.08 -4.09
C ALA A 199 18.58 -13.59 -4.28
N LYS A 200 18.98 -14.38 -3.28
CA LYS A 200 18.81 -15.85 -3.28
C LYS A 200 17.35 -16.24 -3.37
N ARG A 201 16.49 -15.64 -2.55
CA ARG A 201 15.05 -15.93 -2.51
C ARG A 201 14.32 -15.57 -3.79
N LYS A 202 14.73 -14.51 -4.49
CA LYS A 202 14.25 -14.20 -5.85
C LYS A 202 14.58 -15.34 -6.81
N GLY A 203 15.82 -15.84 -6.80
CA GLY A 203 16.24 -16.97 -7.65
C GLY A 203 15.50 -18.27 -7.34
N ASP A 204 15.31 -18.58 -6.07
CA ASP A 204 14.66 -19.80 -5.58
C ASP A 204 13.12 -19.71 -5.56
N LYS A 205 12.54 -18.53 -5.86
CA LYS A 205 11.10 -18.24 -5.67
C LYS A 205 10.63 -18.54 -4.25
N SER A 206 11.41 -18.11 -3.25
CA SER A 206 11.18 -18.36 -1.82
C SER A 206 11.06 -17.08 -0.99
N LEU A 207 10.65 -15.97 -1.63
CA LEU A 207 10.27 -14.74 -0.92
C LEU A 207 9.07 -14.96 0.00
N GLU A 208 8.19 -15.89 -0.39
CA GLU A 208 7.03 -16.30 0.39
C GLU A 208 7.29 -17.70 0.97
N VAL A 209 6.99 -17.85 2.26
CA VAL A 209 7.33 -19.05 3.04
C VAL A 209 6.21 -19.36 4.04
N VAL A 210 6.20 -20.57 4.58
CA VAL A 210 5.60 -20.84 5.88
C VAL A 210 6.69 -20.65 6.92
N TRP A 211 6.50 -19.67 7.82
CA TRP A 211 7.47 -19.36 8.86
C TRP A 211 7.06 -19.97 10.19
N ARG A 212 7.86 -20.90 10.68
CA ARG A 212 7.71 -21.51 12.01
C ARG A 212 8.57 -20.76 13.00
N GLY A 213 7.99 -19.81 13.71
CA GLY A 213 8.70 -18.93 14.63
C GLY A 213 9.14 -19.61 15.93
N SER A 214 8.57 -20.78 16.27
CA SER A 214 8.97 -21.58 17.45
C SER A 214 9.12 -23.05 17.10
N LYS A 215 10.32 -23.59 17.34
CA LYS A 215 10.60 -25.02 17.11
C LYS A 215 9.86 -25.93 18.09
N SER A 216 9.74 -25.51 19.36
CA SER A 216 9.12 -26.29 20.42
C SER A 216 7.60 -26.40 20.28
N LEU A 217 6.96 -25.43 19.68
CA LEU A 217 5.51 -25.40 19.44
C LEU A 217 5.13 -26.03 18.09
N GLY A 218 6.09 -26.32 17.24
CA GLY A 218 5.86 -27.02 15.99
C GLY A 218 4.94 -26.26 15.03
N SER A 219 3.94 -26.96 14.48
CA SER A 219 3.03 -26.40 13.47
C SER A 219 2.05 -25.36 14.02
N SER A 220 1.80 -25.32 15.32
CA SER A 220 0.93 -24.30 15.92
C SER A 220 1.55 -22.90 15.89
N ALA A 221 2.89 -22.81 15.77
CA ALA A 221 3.62 -21.56 15.67
C ALA A 221 4.03 -21.24 14.21
N GLN A 222 3.20 -21.59 13.25
CA GLN A 222 3.41 -21.34 11.82
C GLN A 222 2.48 -20.25 11.30
N ILE A 223 3.04 -19.41 10.43
CA ILE A 223 2.28 -18.38 9.70
C ILE A 223 2.77 -18.31 8.26
N PHE A 224 1.88 -18.03 7.31
CA PHE A 224 2.29 -17.67 5.97
C PHE A 224 2.97 -16.30 6.02
N ALA A 225 4.17 -16.18 5.45
CA ALA A 225 4.94 -14.96 5.50
C ALA A 225 5.50 -14.60 4.12
N GLY A 226 5.54 -13.31 3.79
CA GLY A 226 6.06 -12.80 2.53
C GLY A 226 7.00 -11.63 2.71
N ALA A 227 8.25 -11.78 2.23
CA ALA A 227 9.17 -10.67 2.06
C ALA A 227 8.94 -10.01 0.69
N PHE A 228 8.90 -8.68 0.66
CA PHE A 228 8.74 -7.97 -0.63
C PHE A 228 9.96 -8.13 -1.54
N PRO A 229 9.75 -8.16 -2.87
CA PRO A 229 10.83 -8.31 -3.85
C PRO A 229 11.83 -7.16 -3.83
N GLN A 230 11.37 -5.98 -3.50
CA GLN A 230 12.16 -4.79 -3.20
C GLN A 230 11.86 -4.38 -1.76
N ASN A 231 12.02 -3.14 -1.41
CA ASN A 231 11.44 -2.62 -0.17
C ASN A 231 9.93 -2.43 -0.34
N TYR A 232 9.30 -1.51 0.38
CA TYR A 232 7.84 -1.30 0.36
C TYR A 232 7.37 -0.17 -0.57
N GLU A 233 8.27 0.35 -1.42
CA GLU A 233 7.94 1.35 -2.43
C GLU A 233 7.24 0.71 -3.64
N PRO A 234 6.49 1.51 -4.42
CA PRO A 234 5.94 1.07 -5.69
C PRO A 234 7.03 0.66 -6.69
N PRO A 235 6.70 -0.13 -7.71
CA PRO A 235 7.62 -0.32 -8.83
C PRO A 235 8.05 1.00 -9.44
N ILE A 236 9.25 1.03 -10.03
CA ILE A 236 9.85 2.21 -10.66
C ILE A 236 8.83 2.87 -11.61
N ASN A 237 8.75 4.20 -11.59
CA ASN A 237 7.83 5.03 -12.36
C ASN A 237 6.34 4.89 -12.01
N LEU A 238 5.99 4.28 -10.89
CA LEU A 238 4.59 4.14 -10.45
C LEU A 238 4.33 4.85 -9.10
N TYR A 239 5.02 5.93 -8.86
CA TYR A 239 4.91 6.76 -7.65
C TYR A 239 4.16 8.05 -7.98
N TYR A 240 3.13 8.40 -7.22
CA TYR A 240 2.19 9.47 -7.60
C TYR A 240 1.85 10.44 -6.48
N GLU A 241 2.83 10.73 -5.62
CA GLU A 241 2.65 11.77 -4.61
C GLU A 241 2.73 13.17 -5.24
N VAL A 242 2.17 14.16 -4.54
CA VAL A 242 2.27 15.56 -4.96
C VAL A 242 3.73 16.01 -5.04
N ASN A 243 4.10 16.65 -6.13
CA ASN A 243 5.46 17.09 -6.46
C ASN A 243 6.45 15.96 -6.76
N ASP A 244 5.98 14.76 -7.07
CA ASP A 244 6.81 13.69 -7.60
C ASP A 244 7.01 13.80 -9.10
N ASP A 245 8.17 13.37 -9.59
CA ASP A 245 8.58 13.44 -10.99
C ASP A 245 8.23 12.17 -11.80
N SER A 246 7.54 11.20 -11.22
CA SER A 246 7.15 9.99 -11.94
C SER A 246 6.20 10.32 -13.10
N PRO A 247 6.42 9.75 -14.29
CA PRO A 247 5.60 10.04 -15.44
C PRO A 247 4.17 9.57 -15.23
N ILE A 248 3.21 10.48 -15.34
CA ILE A 248 1.78 10.17 -15.26
C ILE A 248 1.31 9.39 -16.49
N LEU A 249 0.22 8.63 -16.37
CA LEU A 249 -0.50 8.11 -17.52
C LEU A 249 -1.37 9.23 -18.11
N GLN A 250 -0.95 9.76 -19.28
CA GLN A 250 -1.68 10.78 -20.01
C GLN A 250 -2.52 10.13 -21.10
N ASP A 251 -3.84 10.17 -20.94
CA ASP A 251 -4.79 9.49 -21.79
C ASP A 251 -5.64 10.37 -22.70
N ASN A 252 -5.35 11.68 -22.73
CA ASN A 252 -5.96 12.56 -23.71
C ASN A 252 -5.19 12.51 -25.04
N PRO A 253 -5.76 11.90 -26.11
CA PRO A 253 -5.04 11.74 -27.37
C PRO A 253 -4.78 13.04 -28.13
N SER A 254 -5.38 14.15 -27.68
CA SER A 254 -5.14 15.47 -28.28
C SER A 254 -3.92 16.18 -27.68
N LEU A 255 -3.32 15.63 -26.61
CA LEU A 255 -2.15 16.19 -25.96
C LEU A 255 -0.86 15.57 -26.51
N PHE A 256 0.20 16.38 -26.57
CA PHE A 256 1.50 15.97 -27.13
C PHE A 256 2.20 14.87 -26.31
N ASP A 257 1.85 14.78 -25.02
CA ASP A 257 2.40 13.83 -24.05
C ASP A 257 1.52 12.58 -23.84
N TYR A 258 0.57 12.30 -24.76
CA TYR A 258 -0.23 11.08 -24.74
C TYR A 258 0.66 9.82 -24.74
N ASN A 259 0.52 8.96 -23.72
CA ASN A 259 1.47 7.88 -23.49
C ASN A 259 0.85 6.54 -23.02
N VAL A 260 -0.46 6.33 -23.20
CA VAL A 260 -1.16 5.13 -22.68
C VAL A 260 -0.46 3.83 -23.07
N GLY A 261 -0.09 3.66 -24.35
CA GLY A 261 0.53 2.42 -24.82
C GLY A 261 1.90 2.15 -24.18
N GLU A 262 2.71 3.21 -23.96
CA GLU A 262 4.02 3.10 -23.32
C GLU A 262 3.86 2.74 -21.83
N ARG A 263 3.02 3.47 -21.10
CA ARG A 263 2.80 3.26 -19.67
C ARG A 263 2.21 1.89 -19.37
N VAL A 264 1.26 1.41 -20.20
CA VAL A 264 0.71 0.05 -20.09
C VAL A 264 1.79 -1.01 -20.33
N LYS A 265 2.68 -0.79 -21.31
CA LYS A 265 3.79 -1.72 -21.58
C LYS A 265 4.77 -1.80 -20.40
N GLU A 266 5.11 -0.69 -19.79
CA GLU A 266 5.97 -0.64 -18.59
C GLU A 266 5.33 -1.40 -17.41
N PHE A 267 4.05 -1.14 -17.15
CA PHE A 267 3.29 -1.84 -16.12
C PHE A 267 3.31 -3.37 -16.34
N VAL A 268 3.01 -3.81 -17.55
CA VAL A 268 2.98 -5.23 -17.92
C VAL A 268 4.37 -5.86 -17.78
N SER A 269 5.43 -5.15 -18.19
CA SER A 269 6.81 -5.64 -18.03
C SER A 269 7.14 -5.85 -16.55
N ALA A 270 6.90 -4.85 -15.70
CA ALA A 270 7.15 -4.95 -14.26
C ALA A 270 6.35 -6.10 -13.61
N ALA A 271 5.10 -6.30 -14.04
CA ALA A 271 4.27 -7.41 -13.54
C ALA A 271 4.83 -8.78 -13.95
N MET A 272 5.29 -8.92 -15.18
CA MET A 272 5.91 -10.16 -15.67
C MET A 272 7.24 -10.45 -14.97
N ASP A 273 8.07 -9.43 -14.76
CA ASP A 273 9.35 -9.55 -14.07
C ASP A 273 9.14 -10.03 -12.62
N GLN A 274 8.15 -9.47 -11.92
CA GLN A 274 7.85 -9.94 -10.57
C GLN A 274 7.24 -11.35 -10.56
N ALA A 275 6.38 -11.69 -11.50
CA ALA A 275 5.82 -13.05 -11.62
C ALA A 275 6.91 -14.11 -11.86
N ASN A 276 8.01 -13.75 -12.53
CA ASN A 276 9.13 -14.66 -12.75
C ASN A 276 9.88 -15.06 -11.47
N ILE A 277 9.76 -14.26 -10.41
CA ILE A 277 10.42 -14.52 -9.11
C ILE A 277 9.43 -14.99 -8.03
N THR A 278 8.17 -15.19 -8.37
CA THR A 278 7.12 -15.70 -7.47
C THR A 278 6.68 -17.10 -7.86
N ARG A 279 6.06 -17.86 -6.93
CA ARG A 279 5.57 -19.23 -7.19
C ARG A 279 4.22 -19.28 -7.87
N THR A 280 3.44 -18.23 -7.74
CA THR A 280 2.08 -18.17 -8.26
C THR A 280 1.92 -17.01 -9.24
N ASN A 281 0.79 -16.95 -9.91
CA ASN A 281 0.40 -15.85 -10.79
C ASN A 281 -0.25 -14.65 -10.05
N HIS A 282 -0.08 -14.58 -8.74
CA HIS A 282 -0.48 -13.43 -7.92
C HIS A 282 0.76 -12.67 -7.48
N VAL A 283 0.82 -11.38 -7.78
CA VAL A 283 1.87 -10.45 -7.35
C VAL A 283 1.24 -9.28 -6.59
N MET A 284 1.87 -8.83 -5.52
CA MET A 284 1.42 -7.69 -4.72
C MET A 284 2.35 -6.51 -4.97
N TRP A 285 1.78 -5.34 -5.26
CA TRP A 285 2.49 -4.07 -5.36
C TRP A 285 2.05 -3.17 -4.23
N THR A 286 3.02 -2.75 -3.43
CA THR A 286 2.87 -1.76 -2.37
C THR A 286 2.83 -0.37 -3.00
N MET A 287 1.63 0.22 -3.08
CA MET A 287 1.42 1.51 -3.73
C MET A 287 1.39 2.61 -2.69
N GLY A 288 2.58 2.98 -2.20
CA GLY A 288 2.78 3.97 -1.17
C GLY A 288 4.19 3.90 -0.58
N THR A 289 4.51 4.76 0.38
CA THR A 289 5.72 4.77 1.21
C THR A 289 5.52 5.78 2.35
N ASP A 290 6.59 6.25 3.01
CA ASP A 290 6.56 7.09 4.20
C ASP A 290 5.73 8.35 4.03
N PHE A 291 4.70 8.51 4.87
CA PHE A 291 3.84 9.68 4.96
C PHE A 291 3.17 10.09 3.65
N LYS A 292 2.88 9.13 2.77
CA LYS A 292 2.21 9.39 1.49
C LYS A 292 0.69 9.36 1.61
N TYR A 293 0.01 9.72 0.55
CA TYR A 293 -1.44 9.95 0.52
C TYR A 293 -1.92 11.18 1.29
N GLN A 294 -1.06 12.15 1.58
CA GLN A 294 -1.52 13.45 2.08
C GLN A 294 -2.50 14.13 1.10
N TYR A 295 -2.44 13.75 -0.15
CA TYR A 295 -3.43 14.03 -1.19
C TYR A 295 -3.72 12.76 -1.98
N ALA A 296 -4.55 11.88 -1.43
CA ALA A 296 -4.83 10.55 -1.98
C ALA A 296 -5.38 10.55 -3.42
N HIS A 297 -5.98 11.66 -3.86
CA HIS A 297 -6.58 11.79 -5.18
C HIS A 297 -5.57 11.59 -6.32
N THR A 298 -4.32 12.04 -6.17
CA THR A 298 -3.27 11.85 -7.20
C THR A 298 -2.98 10.38 -7.42
N TRP A 299 -2.82 9.61 -6.35
CA TRP A 299 -2.58 8.18 -6.38
C TRP A 299 -3.73 7.42 -7.03
N TYR A 300 -4.95 7.62 -6.54
CA TYR A 300 -6.11 6.89 -7.05
C TYR A 300 -6.42 7.23 -8.49
N LYS A 301 -6.27 8.50 -8.90
CA LYS A 301 -6.47 8.90 -10.30
C LYS A 301 -5.57 8.14 -11.26
N GLN A 302 -4.31 7.92 -10.88
CA GLN A 302 -3.39 7.15 -11.72
C GLN A 302 -3.67 5.65 -11.65
N MET A 303 -3.92 5.10 -10.48
CA MET A 303 -4.28 3.67 -10.33
C MET A 303 -5.56 3.33 -11.08
N ASP A 304 -6.60 4.16 -11.05
CA ASP A 304 -7.83 3.98 -11.82
C ASP A 304 -7.54 3.84 -13.33
N LYS A 305 -6.69 4.74 -13.86
CA LYS A 305 -6.27 4.69 -15.26
C LYS A 305 -5.50 3.40 -15.58
N PHE A 306 -4.53 3.02 -14.73
CA PHE A 306 -3.77 1.78 -14.96
C PHE A 306 -4.66 0.55 -14.92
N ILE A 307 -5.55 0.41 -13.94
CA ILE A 307 -6.49 -0.70 -13.88
C ILE A 307 -7.31 -0.77 -15.17
N HIS A 308 -7.85 0.36 -15.61
CA HIS A 308 -8.67 0.42 -16.81
C HIS A 308 -7.90 0.00 -18.07
N TYR A 309 -6.77 0.64 -18.36
CA TYR A 309 -6.05 0.42 -19.62
C TYR A 309 -5.25 -0.88 -19.65
N VAL A 310 -4.67 -1.31 -18.52
CA VAL A 310 -3.98 -2.60 -18.40
C VAL A 310 -4.93 -3.76 -18.60
N ASN A 311 -6.15 -3.67 -18.05
CA ASN A 311 -7.15 -4.72 -18.23
C ASN A 311 -7.74 -4.75 -19.64
N GLN A 312 -7.79 -3.59 -20.33
CA GLN A 312 -8.13 -3.55 -21.77
C GLN A 312 -7.04 -4.19 -22.64
N ASP A 313 -5.76 -3.99 -22.33
CA ASP A 313 -4.63 -4.66 -22.98
C ASP A 313 -4.71 -6.18 -22.80
N GLY A 314 -5.06 -6.63 -21.61
CA GLY A 314 -5.42 -8.00 -21.29
C GLY A 314 -4.28 -8.99 -21.09
N ARG A 315 -2.99 -8.59 -21.20
CA ARG A 315 -1.83 -9.45 -20.94
C ARG A 315 -1.71 -9.83 -19.47
N VAL A 316 -2.01 -8.91 -18.57
CA VAL A 316 -2.11 -9.12 -17.12
C VAL A 316 -3.46 -8.60 -16.63
N ASN A 317 -3.78 -8.82 -15.38
CA ASN A 317 -4.99 -8.31 -14.73
C ASN A 317 -4.58 -7.46 -13.53
N ALA A 318 -4.94 -6.18 -13.51
CA ALA A 318 -4.71 -5.27 -12.41
C ALA A 318 -5.99 -5.05 -11.61
N LEU A 319 -5.91 -5.04 -10.28
CA LEU A 319 -7.07 -4.84 -9.41
C LEU A 319 -6.69 -4.09 -8.14
N TYR A 320 -7.61 -3.31 -7.59
CA TYR A 320 -7.50 -2.86 -6.23
C TYR A 320 -7.58 -4.04 -5.27
N SER A 321 -6.67 -4.09 -4.31
CA SER A 321 -6.57 -5.22 -3.40
C SER A 321 -6.12 -4.77 -2.01
N THR A 322 -6.19 -5.72 -1.08
CA THR A 322 -5.60 -5.63 0.25
C THR A 322 -4.75 -6.87 0.51
N PRO A 323 -3.86 -6.86 1.51
CA PRO A 323 -3.10 -8.06 1.88
C PRO A 323 -3.97 -9.25 2.28
N SER A 324 -5.17 -9.03 2.83
CA SER A 324 -6.14 -10.11 3.09
C SER A 324 -6.62 -10.76 1.80
N ILE A 325 -7.01 -9.97 0.79
CA ILE A 325 -7.43 -10.49 -0.52
C ILE A 325 -6.28 -11.25 -1.20
N TYR A 326 -5.06 -10.71 -1.09
CA TYR A 326 -3.87 -11.37 -1.62
C TYR A 326 -3.60 -12.70 -0.92
N THR A 327 -3.69 -12.75 0.42
CA THR A 327 -3.51 -13.96 1.22
C THR A 327 -4.54 -15.03 0.84
N ASP A 328 -5.80 -14.66 0.72
CA ASP A 328 -6.87 -15.58 0.30
C ASP A 328 -6.61 -16.12 -1.12
N ALA A 329 -6.13 -15.27 -2.03
CA ALA A 329 -5.75 -15.68 -3.39
C ALA A 329 -4.57 -16.66 -3.39
N LYS A 330 -3.54 -16.41 -2.56
CA LYS A 330 -2.39 -17.33 -2.41
C LYS A 330 -2.81 -18.67 -1.83
N TYR A 331 -3.67 -18.66 -0.82
CA TYR A 331 -4.21 -19.88 -0.22
C TYR A 331 -5.00 -20.72 -1.25
N ALA A 332 -5.81 -20.07 -2.06
CA ALA A 332 -6.63 -20.72 -3.10
C ALA A 332 -5.80 -21.40 -4.20
N THR A 333 -4.52 -21.09 -4.34
CA THR A 333 -3.65 -21.76 -5.33
C THR A 333 -3.25 -23.17 -4.94
N ASN A 334 -3.41 -23.57 -3.69
CA ASN A 334 -2.87 -24.82 -3.12
C ASN A 334 -1.36 -25.02 -3.36
N GLU A 335 -0.60 -23.93 -3.49
CA GLU A 335 0.85 -23.99 -3.65
C GLU A 335 1.54 -24.50 -2.37
N SER A 336 2.62 -25.23 -2.54
CA SER A 336 3.47 -25.68 -1.44
C SER A 336 4.56 -24.65 -1.16
N TRP A 337 4.57 -24.11 0.05
CA TRP A 337 5.50 -23.05 0.45
C TRP A 337 6.73 -23.62 1.18
N PRO A 338 7.94 -23.08 0.95
CA PRO A 338 9.12 -23.46 1.70
C PRO A 338 8.96 -23.18 3.20
N LEU A 339 9.50 -24.04 4.04
CA LEU A 339 9.53 -23.84 5.48
C LEU A 339 10.76 -23.03 5.89
N LYS A 340 10.54 -21.95 6.68
CA LYS A 340 11.58 -21.19 7.37
C LYS A 340 11.44 -21.39 8.88
N THR A 341 12.57 -21.46 9.62
CA THR A 341 12.57 -21.73 11.07
C THR A 341 13.53 -20.84 11.87
N ASP A 342 14.26 -19.96 11.22
CA ASP A 342 15.22 -19.02 11.79
C ASP A 342 14.79 -17.57 11.55
N ASP A 343 15.50 -16.60 12.12
CA ASP A 343 15.26 -15.18 11.94
C ASP A 343 15.63 -14.70 10.52
N PHE A 344 15.21 -13.47 10.20
CA PHE A 344 15.74 -12.66 9.11
C PHE A 344 16.74 -11.63 9.67
N PHE A 345 17.71 -12.11 10.44
CA PHE A 345 18.85 -11.36 10.96
C PHE A 345 20.15 -12.11 10.63
N PRO A 346 21.31 -11.40 10.50
CA PRO A 346 21.43 -9.94 10.46
C PRO A 346 20.80 -9.35 9.19
N TYR A 347 20.60 -8.02 9.19
CA TYR A 347 20.08 -7.26 8.06
C TYR A 347 21.15 -6.32 7.51
N ALA A 348 21.24 -6.25 6.19
CA ALA A 348 21.98 -5.23 5.46
C ALA A 348 21.23 -4.95 4.14
N ASP A 349 21.03 -3.68 3.82
CA ASP A 349 20.29 -3.30 2.61
C ASP A 349 21.14 -3.41 1.36
N ILE A 350 22.40 -3.00 1.47
CA ILE A 350 23.43 -3.07 0.41
C ILE A 350 24.82 -3.35 1.02
N VAL A 351 25.78 -3.74 0.19
CA VAL A 351 27.18 -4.03 0.60
C VAL A 351 27.83 -2.92 1.42
N LYS A 352 27.42 -1.66 1.28
CA LYS A 352 27.98 -0.51 2.01
C LYS A 352 27.37 -0.28 3.41
N CYS A 353 26.20 -0.79 3.68
CA CYS A 353 25.48 -0.51 4.95
C CYS A 353 26.09 -1.20 6.19
N LEU A 354 26.97 -2.17 6.04
CA LEU A 354 27.70 -2.73 7.19
C LEU A 354 28.60 -1.71 7.92
N LEU A 355 28.95 -0.61 7.26
CA LEU A 355 29.76 0.47 7.85
C LEU A 355 28.92 1.69 8.29
N ASP A 356 27.76 1.91 7.68
CA ASP A 356 26.92 3.08 7.98
C ASP A 356 26.07 2.89 9.25
N TRP A 357 25.79 1.65 9.62
CA TRP A 357 25.04 1.33 10.86
C TRP A 357 25.79 1.65 12.15
N ILE A 358 27.12 1.73 12.09
CA ILE A 358 27.99 2.09 13.25
C ILE A 358 28.01 3.61 13.49
N PHE A 359 27.49 4.42 12.58
CA PHE A 359 27.56 5.90 12.63
C PHE A 359 26.22 6.63 12.73
N TYR A 360 25.10 5.91 12.90
CA TYR A 360 23.78 6.49 13.16
C TYR A 360 23.28 6.16 14.59
N GLU A 361 24.13 6.45 15.58
CA GLU A 361 23.68 6.70 16.95
C GLU A 361 23.59 8.20 17.23
#